data_3230f2b9ba62eb8ac48857eaa6862386
#
_entry.id   3230f2b9ba62eb8ac48857eaa6862386
#
_cell.length_a   1.000
_cell.length_b   1.000
_cell.length_c   1.000
_cell.angle_alpha   90.00
_cell.angle_beta   90.00
_cell.angle_gamma   90.00
#
_symmetry.space_group_name_H-M   'P 1'
#
loop_
_entity.id
_entity.type
_entity.pdbx_description
1 polymer ?
#
loop_
_entity_poly.entity_id
_entity_poly.type
_entity_poly.pdbx_seq_one_letter_code
_entity_poly.pdbx_strand_id
1 'polypeptide(L)'
;MRYIRIDKVEPGDILGKDIVDINGKVLLKASSDMTLSENIIAKIKERNIQGIYVDDEISKGINIEEAIPMTVRHMAIKALKKKDVQETEKIAEDIVNNFDGKVEIDLNRMMGDVSYFERAVNISELCLSLGKRLEFSDDSLSKLVASALLADIGLIMTEEEKKQILEKVPQDLREKILSLPNESASPILGKFVAAQNQADPMVIHSVYFHKENENGTGVIQNVYEQWGIQQKCDVRDTAKIIHICSDYIDALIRENDFTKARNMIEEGIVQGKYNYILASNFLRFIPMYPIGTLVQLSNGEIAAVVKNNDGFPLCPIVKLQTGEQLDLTKTLNVVIQDIYYSNKKGKQL
;
A
#
# COMPACT_ATOMS: atom_id res chain seq x y z
N MET A 1 12.70 9.01 -14.48
CA MET A 1 11.33 9.53 -14.28
C MET A 1 11.05 9.81 -12.81
N ARG A 2 10.13 10.73 -12.50
CA ARG A 2 9.64 11.02 -11.15
C ARG A 2 8.13 11.17 -11.13
N TYR A 3 7.50 10.90 -9.98
CA TYR A 3 6.07 11.09 -9.80
C TYR A 3 5.74 12.57 -9.56
N ILE A 4 4.73 13.08 -10.24
CA ILE A 4 4.19 14.42 -10.02
C ILE A 4 2.68 14.30 -9.85
N ARG A 5 2.15 14.99 -8.85
CA ARG A 5 0.70 15.12 -8.69
C ARG A 5 0.10 15.87 -9.87
N ILE A 6 -1.08 15.44 -10.28
CA ILE A 6 -1.72 15.96 -11.51
C ILE A 6 -2.03 17.47 -11.45
N ASP A 7 -2.22 18.03 -10.25
CA ASP A 7 -2.40 19.46 -10.04
C ASP A 7 -1.12 20.29 -10.24
N LYS A 8 0.04 19.62 -10.25
CA LYS A 8 1.39 20.20 -10.45
C LYS A 8 1.99 19.88 -11.83
N VAL A 9 1.31 19.07 -12.64
CA VAL A 9 1.74 18.77 -14.00
C VAL A 9 1.50 19.99 -14.90
N GLU A 10 2.51 20.34 -15.68
CA GLU A 10 2.48 21.49 -16.59
C GLU A 10 2.50 21.08 -18.06
N PRO A 11 1.89 21.88 -18.97
CA PRO A 11 2.05 21.67 -20.40
C PRO A 11 3.53 21.66 -20.81
N GLY A 12 3.91 20.67 -21.61
CA GLY A 12 5.30 20.46 -22.02
C GLY A 12 6.08 19.46 -21.15
N ASP A 13 5.50 18.96 -20.06
CA ASP A 13 6.08 17.82 -19.33
C ASP A 13 6.08 16.58 -20.24
N ILE A 14 7.13 15.74 -20.12
CA ILE A 14 7.27 14.50 -20.88
C ILE A 14 6.74 13.35 -20.04
N LEU A 15 5.83 12.56 -20.60
CA LEU A 15 5.28 11.40 -19.90
C LEU A 15 6.36 10.31 -19.76
N GLY A 16 6.70 9.95 -18.52
CA GLY A 16 7.78 8.98 -18.22
C GLY A 16 7.32 7.53 -18.14
N LYS A 17 6.01 7.27 -17.91
CA LYS A 17 5.44 5.92 -17.80
C LYS A 17 4.04 5.89 -18.40
N ASP A 18 3.66 4.74 -18.97
CA ASP A 18 2.32 4.54 -19.52
C ASP A 18 1.24 4.81 -18.45
N ILE A 19 0.19 5.50 -18.86
CA ILE A 19 -1.02 5.66 -18.05
C ILE A 19 -1.99 4.55 -18.47
N VAL A 20 -2.41 3.75 -17.50
CA VAL A 20 -3.37 2.66 -17.71
C VAL A 20 -4.63 2.90 -16.88
N ASP A 21 -5.76 2.38 -17.36
CA ASP A 21 -7.01 2.37 -16.57
C ASP A 21 -7.03 1.21 -15.56
N ILE A 22 -8.08 1.18 -14.76
CA ILE A 22 -8.32 0.13 -13.76
C ILE A 22 -8.48 -1.30 -14.35
N ASN A 23 -8.58 -1.42 -15.68
CA ASN A 23 -8.69 -2.70 -16.39
C ASN A 23 -7.39 -3.06 -17.13
N GLY A 24 -6.31 -2.26 -16.97
CA GLY A 24 -5.03 -2.46 -17.63
C GLY A 24 -4.95 -1.98 -19.07
N LYS A 25 -5.98 -1.29 -19.55
CA LYS A 25 -5.95 -0.70 -20.87
C LYS A 25 -5.08 0.55 -20.86
N VAL A 26 -4.09 0.59 -21.74
CA VAL A 26 -3.26 1.80 -21.92
C VAL A 26 -4.13 2.95 -22.43
N LEU A 27 -4.23 3.99 -21.61
CA LEU A 27 -4.93 5.24 -21.94
C LEU A 27 -4.01 6.20 -22.68
N LEU A 28 -2.75 6.23 -22.27
CA LEU A 28 -1.72 7.07 -22.86
C LEU A 28 -0.38 6.35 -22.79
N LYS A 29 0.30 6.21 -23.90
CA LYS A 29 1.58 5.54 -24.00
C LYS A 29 2.72 6.53 -23.80
N ALA A 30 3.67 6.19 -22.94
CA ALA A 30 4.89 6.98 -22.76
C ALA A 30 5.82 6.81 -23.97
N SER A 31 6.44 7.90 -24.39
CA SER A 31 7.55 7.91 -25.34
C SER A 31 8.41 9.16 -25.09
N SER A 32 9.66 9.14 -25.54
CA SER A 32 10.61 10.25 -25.38
C SER A 32 10.08 11.60 -25.95
N ASP A 33 9.11 11.54 -26.86
CA ASP A 33 8.56 12.71 -27.55
C ASP A 33 7.13 13.03 -27.09
N MET A 34 6.59 12.28 -26.11
CA MET A 34 5.24 12.46 -25.63
C MET A 34 5.18 13.60 -24.62
N THR A 35 4.99 14.82 -25.15
CA THR A 35 4.74 16.01 -24.34
C THR A 35 3.27 16.15 -23.99
N LEU A 36 2.99 16.52 -22.75
CA LEU A 36 1.63 16.71 -22.24
C LEU A 36 1.11 18.09 -22.63
N SER A 37 -0.01 18.15 -23.34
CA SER A 37 -0.74 19.38 -23.61
C SER A 37 -1.79 19.65 -22.52
N GLU A 38 -2.28 20.90 -22.43
CA GLU A 38 -3.37 21.26 -21.50
C GLU A 38 -4.59 20.33 -21.64
N ASN A 39 -4.97 20.00 -22.88
CA ASN A 39 -6.10 19.10 -23.13
C ASN A 39 -5.85 17.67 -22.63
N ILE A 40 -4.62 17.17 -22.72
CA ILE A 40 -4.27 15.85 -22.20
C ILE A 40 -4.30 15.86 -20.68
N ILE A 41 -3.72 16.89 -20.05
CA ILE A 41 -3.74 17.05 -18.60
C ILE A 41 -5.19 17.15 -18.08
N ALA A 42 -6.05 17.91 -18.72
CA ALA A 42 -7.47 17.99 -18.37
C ALA A 42 -8.16 16.62 -18.44
N LYS A 43 -7.94 15.84 -19.51
CA LYS A 43 -8.50 14.50 -19.65
C LYS A 43 -7.98 13.50 -18.62
N ILE A 44 -6.73 13.65 -18.17
CA ILE A 44 -6.15 12.83 -17.10
C ILE A 44 -6.85 13.17 -15.77
N LYS A 45 -7.07 14.46 -15.48
CA LYS A 45 -7.82 14.94 -14.31
C LYS A 45 -9.28 14.45 -14.29
N GLU A 46 -9.97 14.51 -15.43
CA GLU A 46 -11.35 14.01 -15.56
C GLU A 46 -11.49 12.50 -15.26
N ARG A 47 -10.39 11.76 -15.36
CA ARG A 47 -10.34 10.32 -15.03
C ARG A 47 -9.93 10.03 -13.58
N ASN A 48 -9.87 11.06 -12.73
CA ASN A 48 -9.47 10.97 -11.32
C ASN A 48 -8.06 10.36 -11.11
N ILE A 49 -7.16 10.51 -12.08
CA ILE A 49 -5.77 10.09 -11.96
C ILE A 49 -5.04 11.14 -11.11
N GLN A 50 -4.57 10.76 -9.94
CA GLN A 50 -4.04 11.68 -8.92
C GLN A 50 -2.64 12.22 -9.26
N GLY A 51 -1.87 11.47 -10.04
CA GLY A 51 -0.55 11.90 -10.49
C GLY A 51 0.01 10.97 -11.57
N ILE A 52 1.10 11.37 -12.16
CA ILE A 52 1.75 10.67 -13.26
C ILE A 52 3.27 10.71 -13.10
N TYR A 53 3.95 9.80 -13.79
CA TYR A 53 5.40 9.86 -13.90
C TYR A 53 5.78 10.76 -15.06
N VAL A 54 6.69 11.70 -14.82
CA VAL A 54 7.28 12.56 -15.85
C VAL A 54 8.78 12.31 -15.94
N ASP A 55 9.34 12.51 -17.13
CA ASP A 55 10.77 12.47 -17.39
C ASP A 55 11.31 13.89 -17.55
N ASP A 56 12.31 14.24 -16.76
CA ASP A 56 13.01 15.51 -16.83
C ASP A 56 14.51 15.30 -16.58
N GLU A 57 15.32 16.35 -16.69
CA GLU A 57 16.77 16.24 -16.57
C GLU A 57 17.23 15.68 -15.23
N ILE A 58 16.58 16.06 -14.12
CA ILE A 58 16.94 15.58 -12.77
C ILE A 58 16.59 14.11 -12.62
N SER A 59 15.41 13.72 -13.10
CA SER A 59 14.89 12.36 -12.97
C SER A 59 15.37 11.41 -14.09
N LYS A 60 16.11 11.91 -15.07
CA LYS A 60 16.64 11.09 -16.17
C LYS A 60 17.49 9.93 -15.66
N GLY A 61 17.13 8.72 -16.08
CA GLY A 61 17.80 7.49 -15.66
C GLY A 61 17.32 6.92 -14.31
N ILE A 62 16.37 7.55 -13.63
CA ILE A 62 15.70 6.94 -12.50
C ILE A 62 14.70 5.92 -13.04
N ASN A 63 14.88 4.66 -12.66
CA ASN A 63 13.94 3.58 -12.93
C ASN A 63 13.19 3.24 -11.65
N ILE A 64 11.85 3.15 -11.74
CA ILE A 64 10.99 2.74 -10.63
C ILE A 64 10.41 1.39 -11.01
N GLU A 65 10.98 0.35 -10.44
CA GLU A 65 10.51 -1.02 -10.62
C GLU A 65 9.28 -1.28 -9.74
N GLU A 66 8.36 -2.09 -10.24
CA GLU A 66 7.14 -2.44 -9.52
C GLU A 66 7.32 -3.78 -8.81
N ALA A 67 7.05 -3.83 -7.49
CA ALA A 67 7.06 -5.07 -6.71
C ALA A 67 6.05 -6.07 -7.25
N ILE A 68 4.87 -5.58 -7.61
CA ILE A 68 3.82 -6.37 -8.27
C ILE A 68 3.58 -5.78 -9.64
N PRO A 69 3.94 -6.48 -10.74
CA PRO A 69 3.75 -5.99 -12.10
C PRO A 69 2.30 -5.60 -12.36
N MET A 70 2.08 -4.55 -13.16
CA MET A 70 0.75 -4.00 -13.44
C MET A 70 -0.24 -5.06 -13.96
N THR A 71 0.21 -6.01 -14.78
CA THR A 71 -0.62 -7.11 -15.27
C THR A 71 -1.13 -8.00 -14.13
N VAL A 72 -0.26 -8.32 -13.16
CA VAL A 72 -0.62 -9.15 -11.99
C VAL A 72 -1.54 -8.37 -11.04
N ARG A 73 -1.30 -7.05 -10.85
CA ARG A 73 -2.23 -6.17 -10.11
C ARG A 73 -3.64 -6.21 -10.69
N HIS A 74 -3.78 -6.14 -12.02
CA HIS A 74 -5.08 -6.22 -12.68
C HIS A 74 -5.75 -7.58 -12.51
N MET A 75 -4.97 -8.68 -12.54
CA MET A 75 -5.51 -10.02 -12.27
C MET A 75 -6.04 -10.10 -10.83
N ALA A 76 -5.29 -9.61 -9.84
CA ALA A 76 -5.72 -9.56 -8.45
C ALA A 76 -7.00 -8.73 -8.26
N ILE A 77 -7.05 -7.51 -8.83
CA ILE A 77 -8.24 -6.66 -8.81
C ILE A 77 -9.46 -7.36 -9.43
N LYS A 78 -9.26 -8.08 -10.54
CA LYS A 78 -10.35 -8.82 -11.21
C LYS A 78 -10.86 -9.98 -10.36
N ALA A 79 -9.98 -10.73 -9.71
CA ALA A 79 -10.34 -11.81 -8.79
C ALA A 79 -11.11 -11.27 -7.58
N LEU A 80 -10.62 -10.17 -6.97
CA LEU A 80 -11.27 -9.51 -5.84
C LEU A 80 -12.66 -8.97 -6.20
N LYS A 81 -12.84 -8.36 -7.38
CA LYS A 81 -14.16 -7.93 -7.87
C LYS A 81 -15.16 -9.07 -8.00
N LYS A 82 -14.69 -10.27 -8.33
CA LYS A 82 -15.50 -11.49 -8.39
C LYS A 82 -15.64 -12.19 -7.05
N LYS A 83 -14.90 -11.74 -6.02
CA LYS A 83 -14.78 -12.42 -4.72
C LYS A 83 -14.32 -13.87 -4.86
N ASP A 84 -13.46 -14.12 -5.86
CA ASP A 84 -12.89 -15.45 -6.14
C ASP A 84 -11.69 -15.68 -5.24
N VAL A 85 -11.92 -16.31 -4.10
CA VAL A 85 -10.92 -16.56 -3.06
C VAL A 85 -9.81 -17.48 -3.59
N GLN A 86 -10.16 -18.56 -4.27
CA GLN A 86 -9.19 -19.53 -4.77
C GLN A 86 -8.29 -18.95 -5.87
N GLU A 87 -8.85 -18.15 -6.77
CA GLU A 87 -8.06 -17.45 -7.78
C GLU A 87 -7.15 -16.40 -7.12
N THR A 88 -7.61 -15.76 -6.04
CA THR A 88 -6.79 -14.79 -5.28
C THR A 88 -5.60 -15.49 -4.59
N GLU A 89 -5.79 -16.69 -4.02
CA GLU A 89 -4.70 -17.47 -3.44
C GLU A 89 -3.66 -17.87 -4.50
N LYS A 90 -4.08 -18.32 -5.69
CA LYS A 90 -3.17 -18.63 -6.81
C LYS A 90 -2.38 -17.41 -7.27
N ILE A 91 -3.04 -16.26 -7.40
CA ILE A 91 -2.37 -15.02 -7.77
C ILE A 91 -1.34 -14.62 -6.70
N ALA A 92 -1.63 -14.84 -5.42
CA ALA A 92 -0.67 -14.60 -4.34
C ALA A 92 0.56 -15.50 -4.43
N GLU A 93 0.39 -16.78 -4.78
CA GLU A 93 1.49 -17.71 -5.07
C GLU A 93 2.32 -17.21 -6.28
N ASP A 94 1.67 -16.79 -7.36
CA ASP A 94 2.34 -16.25 -8.55
C ASP A 94 3.14 -14.98 -8.23
N ILE A 95 2.59 -14.09 -7.39
CA ILE A 95 3.29 -12.89 -6.90
C ILE A 95 4.58 -13.27 -6.19
N VAL A 96 4.51 -14.21 -5.24
CA VAL A 96 5.67 -14.62 -4.44
C VAL A 96 6.71 -15.33 -5.29
N ASN A 97 6.30 -16.24 -6.17
CA ASN A 97 7.20 -17.00 -7.04
C ASN A 97 7.97 -16.11 -8.04
N ASN A 98 7.40 -14.96 -8.41
CA ASN A 98 8.01 -14.02 -9.36
C ASN A 98 8.68 -12.82 -8.65
N PHE A 99 8.64 -12.75 -7.32
CA PHE A 99 9.24 -11.65 -6.56
C PHE A 99 10.73 -11.90 -6.35
N ASP A 100 11.59 -11.08 -6.95
CA ASP A 100 13.05 -11.22 -6.88
C ASP A 100 13.70 -10.64 -5.61
N GLY A 101 12.89 -10.04 -4.74
CA GLY A 101 13.33 -9.47 -3.45
C GLY A 101 14.07 -8.14 -3.53
N LYS A 102 14.24 -7.57 -4.73
CA LYS A 102 15.01 -6.32 -4.95
C LYS A 102 14.14 -5.09 -5.14
N VAL A 103 12.86 -5.22 -4.94
CA VAL A 103 11.91 -4.22 -5.39
C VAL A 103 11.75 -3.10 -4.37
N GLU A 104 11.81 -1.89 -4.87
CA GLU A 104 11.46 -0.70 -4.12
C GLU A 104 9.96 -0.44 -4.21
N ILE A 105 9.36 -0.11 -3.07
CA ILE A 105 7.93 0.13 -2.98
C ILE A 105 7.62 1.50 -3.58
N ASP A 106 6.72 1.52 -4.55
CA ASP A 106 6.23 2.77 -5.15
C ASP A 106 5.12 3.40 -4.29
N LEU A 107 5.52 4.01 -3.18
CA LEU A 107 4.59 4.68 -2.27
C LEU A 107 3.82 5.84 -2.92
N ASN A 108 4.39 6.50 -3.92
CA ASN A 108 3.73 7.60 -4.60
C ASN A 108 2.42 7.16 -5.28
N ARG A 109 2.39 5.94 -5.82
CA ARG A 109 1.19 5.36 -6.41
C ARG A 109 0.12 5.00 -5.36
N MET A 110 0.54 4.79 -4.11
CA MET A 110 -0.34 4.37 -3.03
C MET A 110 -1.11 5.52 -2.40
N MET A 111 -0.80 6.76 -2.79
CA MET A 111 -1.43 7.98 -2.27
C MET A 111 -2.63 8.42 -3.11
N GLY A 112 -3.50 9.24 -2.52
CA GLY A 112 -4.63 9.87 -3.20
C GLY A 112 -5.89 9.02 -3.22
N ASP A 113 -6.76 9.26 -4.21
CA ASP A 113 -8.05 8.55 -4.36
C ASP A 113 -7.81 7.15 -4.96
N VAL A 114 -7.69 6.17 -4.08
CA VAL A 114 -7.38 4.78 -4.43
C VAL A 114 -8.64 3.94 -4.23
N SER A 115 -9.01 3.16 -5.24
CA SER A 115 -10.13 2.23 -5.12
C SER A 115 -9.87 1.18 -4.03
N TYR A 116 -10.95 0.63 -3.44
CA TYR A 116 -10.86 -0.47 -2.49
C TYR A 116 -9.92 -1.61 -2.98
N PHE A 117 -10.05 -1.98 -4.24
CA PHE A 117 -9.29 -3.10 -4.81
C PHE A 117 -7.80 -2.77 -4.99
N GLU A 118 -7.50 -1.55 -5.40
CA GLU A 118 -6.11 -1.07 -5.47
C GLU A 118 -5.49 -0.94 -4.08
N ARG A 119 -6.28 -0.47 -3.09
CA ARG A 119 -5.87 -0.45 -1.69
C ARG A 119 -5.47 -1.85 -1.21
N ALA A 120 -6.27 -2.88 -1.48
CA ALA A 120 -5.95 -4.26 -1.10
C ALA A 120 -4.63 -4.74 -1.74
N VAL A 121 -4.40 -4.44 -3.02
CA VAL A 121 -3.13 -4.76 -3.69
C VAL A 121 -1.96 -3.97 -3.10
N ASN A 122 -2.15 -2.71 -2.75
CA ASN A 122 -1.11 -1.90 -2.10
C ASN A 122 -0.73 -2.46 -0.72
N ILE A 123 -1.72 -2.88 0.08
CA ILE A 123 -1.48 -3.54 1.36
C ILE A 123 -0.70 -4.84 1.16
N SER A 124 -1.08 -5.65 0.18
CA SER A 124 -0.39 -6.91 -0.13
C SER A 124 1.06 -6.72 -0.57
N GLU A 125 1.36 -5.64 -1.29
CA GLU A 125 2.72 -5.25 -1.69
C GLU A 125 3.60 -4.89 -0.47
N LEU A 126 3.06 -4.16 0.51
CA LEU A 126 3.75 -3.88 1.76
C LEU A 126 3.95 -5.15 2.60
N CYS A 127 2.93 -6.00 2.68
CA CYS A 127 3.00 -7.28 3.39
C CYS A 127 4.05 -8.22 2.79
N LEU A 128 4.10 -8.32 1.44
CA LEU A 128 5.11 -9.07 0.71
C LEU A 128 6.53 -8.61 1.08
N SER A 129 6.75 -7.30 1.02
CA SER A 129 8.05 -6.69 1.30
C SER A 129 8.46 -6.87 2.77
N LEU A 130 7.57 -6.68 3.72
CA LEU A 130 7.85 -6.90 5.15
C LEU A 130 8.05 -8.38 5.47
N GLY A 131 7.19 -9.25 4.96
CA GLY A 131 7.29 -10.70 5.19
C GLY A 131 8.59 -11.28 4.63
N LYS A 132 9.07 -10.81 3.46
CA LYS A 132 10.36 -11.21 2.90
C LYS A 132 11.53 -10.79 3.79
N ARG A 133 11.48 -9.59 4.37
CA ARG A 133 12.49 -9.09 5.33
C ARG A 133 12.47 -9.82 6.66
N LEU A 134 11.34 -10.32 7.06
CA LEU A 134 11.16 -11.17 8.24
C LEU A 134 11.49 -12.65 7.95
N GLU A 135 12.04 -12.92 6.76
CA GLU A 135 12.48 -14.26 6.32
C GLU A 135 11.36 -15.32 6.34
N PHE A 136 10.12 -14.91 6.03
CA PHE A 136 9.01 -15.84 5.85
C PHE A 136 9.33 -16.78 4.70
N SER A 137 8.99 -18.07 4.87
CA SER A 137 9.05 -19.04 3.77
C SER A 137 8.09 -18.62 2.65
N ASP A 138 8.35 -19.03 1.42
CA ASP A 138 7.49 -18.67 0.27
C ASP A 138 6.04 -19.15 0.47
N ASP A 139 5.82 -20.29 1.13
CA ASP A 139 4.48 -20.76 1.53
C ASP A 139 3.79 -19.80 2.52
N SER A 140 4.47 -19.38 3.58
CA SER A 140 3.93 -18.43 4.55
C SER A 140 3.73 -17.06 3.94
N LEU A 141 4.61 -16.65 3.03
CA LEU A 141 4.55 -15.39 2.32
C LEU A 141 3.36 -15.33 1.36
N SER A 142 3.10 -16.41 0.61
CA SER A 142 1.93 -16.53 -0.27
C SER A 142 0.62 -16.43 0.53
N LYS A 143 0.54 -17.07 1.69
CA LYS A 143 -0.60 -16.98 2.59
C LYS A 143 -0.78 -15.58 3.18
N LEU A 144 0.32 -14.89 3.52
CA LEU A 144 0.30 -13.50 3.98
C LEU A 144 -0.23 -12.57 2.88
N VAL A 145 0.26 -12.70 1.64
CA VAL A 145 -0.17 -11.90 0.48
C VAL A 145 -1.64 -12.16 0.17
N ALA A 146 -2.08 -13.42 0.12
CA ALA A 146 -3.49 -13.79 -0.07
C ALA A 146 -4.38 -13.21 1.02
N SER A 147 -3.95 -13.30 2.28
CA SER A 147 -4.67 -12.74 3.42
C SER A 147 -4.82 -11.22 3.31
N ALA A 148 -3.76 -10.53 2.89
CA ALA A 148 -3.78 -9.08 2.71
C ALA A 148 -4.73 -8.64 1.58
N LEU A 149 -4.75 -9.38 0.46
CA LEU A 149 -5.70 -9.15 -0.63
C LEU A 149 -7.16 -9.33 -0.18
N LEU A 150 -7.43 -10.31 0.67
CA LEU A 150 -8.76 -10.69 1.12
C LEU A 150 -9.20 -10.02 2.43
N ALA A 151 -8.31 -9.28 3.10
CA ALA A 151 -8.50 -8.78 4.47
C ALA A 151 -9.87 -8.11 4.67
N ASP A 152 -10.22 -7.20 3.80
CA ASP A 152 -11.46 -6.43 3.89
C ASP A 152 -12.56 -6.92 2.90
N ILE A 153 -12.51 -8.17 2.41
CA ILE A 153 -13.49 -8.70 1.46
C ILE A 153 -14.94 -8.60 1.97
N GLY A 154 -15.12 -8.62 3.28
CA GLY A 154 -16.43 -8.42 3.92
C GLY A 154 -17.04 -7.03 3.71
N LEU A 155 -16.24 -5.99 3.44
CA LEU A 155 -16.73 -4.62 3.19
C LEU A 155 -17.42 -4.48 1.83
N ILE A 156 -17.05 -5.29 0.84
CA ILE A 156 -17.58 -5.19 -0.53
C ILE A 156 -18.76 -6.09 -0.79
N MET A 157 -19.29 -6.73 0.25
CA MET A 157 -20.48 -7.61 0.12
C MET A 157 -21.77 -6.79 0.05
N THR A 158 -22.65 -7.18 -0.87
CA THR A 158 -24.02 -6.68 -0.91
C THR A 158 -24.85 -7.25 0.24
N GLU A 159 -25.99 -6.64 0.55
CA GLU A 159 -26.86 -7.14 1.62
C GLU A 159 -27.40 -8.57 1.33
N GLU A 160 -27.66 -8.89 0.05
CA GLU A 160 -28.02 -10.24 -0.39
C GLU A 160 -26.89 -11.23 -0.11
N GLU A 161 -25.66 -10.90 -0.47
CA GLU A 161 -24.50 -11.75 -0.24
C GLU A 161 -24.24 -11.96 1.26
N LYS A 162 -24.37 -10.91 2.07
CA LYS A 162 -24.26 -11.03 3.55
C LYS A 162 -25.30 -12.03 4.08
N LYS A 163 -26.53 -11.95 3.63
CA LYS A 163 -27.58 -12.90 4.03
C LYS A 163 -27.25 -14.32 3.61
N GLN A 164 -26.85 -14.53 2.35
CA GLN A 164 -26.49 -15.86 1.82
C GLN A 164 -25.30 -16.47 2.58
N ILE A 165 -24.23 -15.71 2.82
CA ILE A 165 -23.06 -16.21 3.54
C ILE A 165 -23.40 -16.63 4.98
N LEU A 166 -24.39 -15.99 5.57
CA LEU A 166 -24.85 -16.25 6.93
C LEU A 166 -26.03 -17.24 7.03
N GLU A 167 -26.47 -17.85 5.92
CA GLU A 167 -27.60 -18.79 5.94
C GLU A 167 -27.44 -19.97 6.90
N LYS A 168 -26.20 -20.47 7.03
CA LYS A 168 -25.85 -21.60 7.92
C LYS A 168 -25.58 -21.18 9.36
N VAL A 169 -25.60 -19.88 9.64
CA VAL A 169 -25.37 -19.34 10.99
C VAL A 169 -26.70 -19.29 11.73
N PRO A 170 -26.78 -19.68 13.02
CA PRO A 170 -28.00 -19.58 13.84
C PRO A 170 -28.61 -18.18 13.77
N GLN A 171 -29.93 -18.09 13.76
CA GLN A 171 -30.66 -16.85 13.49
C GLN A 171 -30.27 -15.70 14.44
N ASP A 172 -30.17 -15.99 15.72
CA ASP A 172 -29.80 -15.03 16.77
C ASP A 172 -28.40 -14.45 16.55
N LEU A 173 -27.44 -15.28 16.16
CA LEU A 173 -26.08 -14.85 15.81
C LEU A 173 -26.04 -14.09 14.49
N ARG A 174 -26.83 -14.50 13.49
CA ARG A 174 -26.97 -13.79 12.22
C ARG A 174 -27.48 -12.37 12.42
N GLU A 175 -28.54 -12.20 13.21
CA GLU A 175 -29.11 -10.90 13.52
C GLU A 175 -28.10 -10.00 14.24
N LYS A 176 -27.34 -10.55 15.19
CA LYS A 176 -26.26 -9.84 15.88
C LYS A 176 -25.18 -9.37 14.91
N ILE A 177 -24.70 -10.23 13.98
CA ILE A 177 -23.69 -9.86 12.97
C ILE A 177 -24.22 -8.76 12.05
N LEU A 178 -25.44 -8.89 11.56
CA LEU A 178 -26.04 -7.91 10.66
C LEU A 178 -26.35 -6.56 11.34
N SER A 179 -26.44 -6.53 12.65
CA SER A 179 -26.62 -5.28 13.44
C SER A 179 -25.33 -4.53 13.71
N LEU A 180 -24.15 -5.14 13.47
CA LEU A 180 -22.86 -4.49 13.65
C LEU A 180 -22.62 -3.41 12.57
N PRO A 181 -21.85 -2.36 12.89
CA PRO A 181 -21.29 -1.46 11.88
C PRO A 181 -20.50 -2.25 10.83
N ASN A 182 -20.53 -1.80 9.59
CA ASN A 182 -19.88 -2.52 8.46
C ASN A 182 -18.40 -2.83 8.75
N GLU A 183 -17.66 -1.90 9.35
CA GLU A 183 -16.25 -2.09 9.71
C GLU A 183 -16.04 -3.22 10.74
N SER A 184 -16.96 -3.35 11.70
CA SER A 184 -16.92 -4.42 12.70
C SER A 184 -17.43 -5.76 12.15
N ALA A 185 -18.40 -5.73 11.25
CA ALA A 185 -18.92 -6.92 10.60
C ALA A 185 -17.95 -7.50 9.55
N SER A 186 -17.14 -6.65 8.90
CA SER A 186 -16.27 -7.04 7.79
C SER A 186 -15.32 -8.20 8.10
N PRO A 187 -14.56 -8.22 9.21
CA PRO A 187 -13.68 -9.36 9.51
C PRO A 187 -14.44 -10.66 9.72
N ILE A 188 -15.64 -10.58 10.31
CA ILE A 188 -16.50 -11.75 10.54
C ILE A 188 -17.03 -12.29 9.22
N LEU A 189 -17.56 -11.42 8.38
CA LEU A 189 -18.06 -11.79 7.05
C LEU A 189 -16.94 -12.32 6.17
N GLY A 190 -15.78 -11.66 6.18
CA GLY A 190 -14.60 -12.10 5.45
C GLY A 190 -14.13 -13.50 5.85
N LYS A 191 -14.12 -13.81 7.15
CA LYS A 191 -13.86 -15.17 7.66
C LYS A 191 -14.83 -16.21 7.07
N PHE A 192 -16.13 -15.89 7.04
CA PHE A 192 -17.13 -16.80 6.47
C PHE A 192 -16.93 -16.98 4.96
N VAL A 193 -16.64 -15.91 4.21
CA VAL A 193 -16.33 -15.99 2.78
C VAL A 193 -15.11 -16.89 2.54
N ALA A 194 -14.02 -16.65 3.24
CA ALA A 194 -12.80 -17.43 3.10
C ALA A 194 -13.03 -18.91 3.46
N ALA A 195 -13.71 -19.18 4.58
CA ALA A 195 -13.99 -20.55 5.03
C ALA A 195 -14.92 -21.32 4.09
N GLN A 196 -15.97 -20.68 3.55
CA GLN A 196 -16.90 -21.34 2.60
C GLN A 196 -16.22 -21.64 1.26
N ASN A 197 -15.23 -20.86 0.87
CA ASN A 197 -14.41 -21.09 -0.31
C ASN A 197 -13.17 -21.97 -0.02
N GLN A 198 -13.08 -22.60 1.15
CA GLN A 198 -12.01 -23.52 1.52
C GLN A 198 -10.60 -22.91 1.44
N ALA A 199 -10.49 -21.62 1.77
CA ALA A 199 -9.19 -20.95 1.87
C ALA A 199 -8.28 -21.62 2.93
N ASP A 200 -6.97 -21.40 2.81
CA ASP A 200 -6.01 -21.88 3.82
C ASP A 200 -6.39 -21.40 5.23
N PRO A 201 -6.26 -22.25 6.25
CA PRO A 201 -6.57 -21.89 7.65
C PRO A 201 -5.84 -20.62 8.14
N MET A 202 -4.62 -20.34 7.65
CA MET A 202 -3.88 -19.13 7.98
C MET A 202 -4.54 -17.90 7.34
N VAL A 203 -5.02 -18.02 6.10
CA VAL A 203 -5.75 -16.95 5.42
C VAL A 203 -7.05 -16.64 6.17
N ILE A 204 -7.84 -17.67 6.51
CA ILE A 204 -9.09 -17.52 7.28
C ILE A 204 -8.82 -16.81 8.60
N HIS A 205 -7.79 -17.22 9.33
CA HIS A 205 -7.38 -16.63 10.59
C HIS A 205 -6.99 -15.15 10.42
N SER A 206 -6.14 -14.87 9.44
CA SER A 206 -5.60 -13.53 9.22
C SER A 206 -6.69 -12.55 8.79
N VAL A 207 -7.58 -12.96 7.90
CA VAL A 207 -8.77 -12.16 7.50
C VAL A 207 -9.67 -11.87 8.71
N TYR A 208 -9.79 -12.80 9.66
CA TYR A 208 -10.62 -12.59 10.84
C TYR A 208 -10.00 -11.62 11.85
N PHE A 209 -8.68 -11.67 12.06
CA PHE A 209 -8.00 -10.94 13.13
C PHE A 209 -7.15 -9.75 12.69
N HIS A 210 -7.17 -9.36 11.40
CA HIS A 210 -6.29 -8.30 10.89
C HIS A 210 -6.56 -6.89 11.46
N LYS A 211 -7.63 -6.70 12.24
CA LYS A 211 -7.95 -5.42 12.93
C LYS A 211 -7.82 -5.54 14.45
N GLU A 212 -7.09 -6.54 14.94
CA GLU A 212 -6.84 -6.71 16.37
C GLU A 212 -5.57 -5.97 16.80
N ASN A 213 -5.69 -5.24 17.92
CA ASN A 213 -4.57 -4.53 18.52
C ASN A 213 -3.77 -5.45 19.45
N GLU A 214 -2.47 -5.22 19.57
CA GLU A 214 -1.59 -6.00 20.46
C GLU A 214 -2.00 -5.85 21.94
N ASN A 215 -2.52 -4.69 22.34
CA ASN A 215 -3.01 -4.42 23.70
C ASN A 215 -4.35 -5.09 24.01
N GLY A 216 -4.93 -5.88 23.10
CA GLY A 216 -6.19 -6.58 23.30
C GLY A 216 -7.43 -5.70 23.15
N THR A 217 -7.33 -4.59 22.44
CA THR A 217 -8.46 -3.71 22.10
C THR A 217 -8.63 -3.67 20.59
N GLY A 218 -9.28 -4.60 20.00
CA GLY A 218 -9.46 -4.63 18.53
C GLY A 218 -10.93 -4.81 18.17
N VAL A 219 -11.17 -4.97 16.87
CA VAL A 219 -12.54 -5.07 16.35
C VAL A 219 -13.23 -6.33 16.88
N ILE A 220 -12.59 -7.49 16.79
CA ILE A 220 -13.17 -8.76 17.21
C ILE A 220 -13.17 -8.90 18.74
N GLN A 221 -12.14 -8.42 19.43
CA GLN A 221 -12.14 -8.39 20.88
C GLN A 221 -13.29 -7.55 21.42
N ASN A 222 -13.54 -6.38 20.84
CA ASN A 222 -14.68 -5.53 21.22
C ASN A 222 -16.04 -6.21 20.94
N VAL A 223 -16.15 -6.94 19.82
CA VAL A 223 -17.34 -7.75 19.51
C VAL A 223 -17.52 -8.87 20.53
N TYR A 224 -16.45 -9.55 20.94
CA TYR A 224 -16.49 -10.57 21.97
C TYR A 224 -17.00 -10.00 23.32
N GLU A 225 -16.46 -8.86 23.73
CA GLU A 225 -16.90 -8.18 24.95
C GLU A 225 -18.39 -7.77 24.88
N GLN A 226 -18.81 -7.16 23.77
CA GLN A 226 -20.20 -6.78 23.53
C GLN A 226 -21.16 -7.99 23.57
N TRP A 227 -20.72 -9.15 23.12
CA TRP A 227 -21.52 -10.37 23.13
C TRP A 227 -21.37 -11.21 24.39
N GLY A 228 -20.58 -10.75 25.37
CA GLY A 228 -20.32 -11.46 26.63
C GLY A 228 -19.43 -12.71 26.45
N ILE A 229 -18.63 -12.76 25.39
CA ILE A 229 -17.69 -13.86 25.13
C ILE A 229 -16.40 -13.59 25.89
N GLN A 230 -16.09 -14.43 26.89
CA GLN A 230 -14.89 -14.34 27.71
C GLN A 230 -13.70 -15.08 27.05
N GLN A 231 -13.29 -14.62 25.88
CA GLN A 231 -12.17 -15.19 25.12
C GLN A 231 -11.27 -14.05 24.63
N LYS A 232 -9.95 -14.22 24.81
CA LYS A 232 -8.96 -13.35 24.18
C LYS A 232 -8.69 -13.80 22.75
N CYS A 233 -8.50 -12.83 21.86
CA CYS A 233 -8.06 -13.11 20.49
C CYS A 233 -6.63 -13.66 20.50
N ASP A 234 -6.43 -14.79 19.82
CA ASP A 234 -5.09 -15.33 19.51
C ASP A 234 -4.67 -14.84 18.13
N VAL A 235 -3.88 -13.77 18.11
CA VAL A 235 -3.55 -13.03 16.87
C VAL A 235 -2.16 -13.42 16.39
N ARG A 236 -2.09 -14.07 15.22
CA ARG A 236 -0.82 -14.49 14.60
C ARG A 236 -0.14 -13.32 13.89
N ASP A 237 1.17 -13.46 13.67
CA ASP A 237 2.00 -12.42 13.06
C ASP A 237 1.52 -11.98 11.67
N THR A 238 0.96 -12.89 10.86
CA THR A 238 0.37 -12.55 9.57
C THR A 238 -0.75 -11.50 9.69
N ALA A 239 -1.66 -11.67 10.64
CA ALA A 239 -2.72 -10.70 10.92
C ALA A 239 -2.16 -9.36 11.44
N LYS A 240 -1.16 -9.41 12.32
CA LYS A 240 -0.48 -8.22 12.86
C LYS A 240 0.25 -7.43 11.78
N ILE A 241 0.90 -8.11 10.84
CA ILE A 241 1.56 -7.49 9.68
C ILE A 241 0.53 -6.79 8.80
N ILE A 242 -0.59 -7.45 8.49
CA ILE A 242 -1.67 -6.85 7.69
C ILE A 242 -2.22 -5.61 8.38
N HIS A 243 -2.40 -5.64 9.71
CA HIS A 243 -2.86 -4.50 10.49
C HIS A 243 -1.95 -3.28 10.32
N ILE A 244 -0.64 -3.44 10.51
CA ILE A 244 0.35 -2.37 10.37
C ILE A 244 0.33 -1.80 8.95
N CYS A 245 0.38 -2.67 7.93
CA CYS A 245 0.42 -2.26 6.52
C CYS A 245 -0.89 -1.57 6.09
N SER A 246 -2.03 -2.08 6.54
CA SER A 246 -3.35 -1.52 6.24
C SER A 246 -3.52 -0.13 6.84
N ASP A 247 -3.17 0.07 8.11
CA ASP A 247 -3.24 1.35 8.77
C ASP A 247 -2.29 2.39 8.15
N TYR A 248 -1.10 1.96 7.73
CA TYR A 248 -0.17 2.84 7.02
C TYR A 248 -0.73 3.29 5.66
N ILE A 249 -1.31 2.38 4.87
CA ILE A 249 -1.95 2.72 3.59
C ILE A 249 -3.14 3.65 3.81
N ASP A 250 -3.97 3.40 4.82
CA ASP A 250 -5.11 4.26 5.15
C ASP A 250 -4.67 5.66 5.56
N ALA A 251 -3.55 5.76 6.30
CA ALA A 251 -2.95 7.04 6.63
C ALA A 251 -2.40 7.75 5.40
N LEU A 252 -1.70 7.05 4.50
CA LEU A 252 -1.21 7.62 3.25
C LEU A 252 -2.33 8.17 2.38
N ILE A 253 -3.43 7.43 2.25
CA ILE A 253 -4.60 7.85 1.46
C ILE A 253 -5.24 9.08 2.10
N ARG A 254 -5.42 9.09 3.41
CA ARG A 254 -6.09 10.18 4.13
C ARG A 254 -5.26 11.44 4.22
N GLU A 255 -4.00 11.32 4.59
CA GLU A 255 -3.11 12.46 4.87
C GLU A 255 -2.38 12.95 3.61
N ASN A 256 -2.22 12.08 2.61
CA ASN A 256 -1.42 12.32 1.41
C ASN A 256 0.01 12.82 1.76
N ASP A 257 0.58 12.26 2.83
CA ASP A 257 1.86 12.66 3.44
C ASP A 257 2.56 11.46 4.10
N PHE A 258 3.77 11.15 3.64
CA PHE A 258 4.54 10.01 4.15
C PHE A 258 4.96 10.17 5.61
N THR A 259 5.30 11.40 6.02
CA THR A 259 5.71 11.69 7.40
C THR A 259 4.58 11.47 8.37
N LYS A 260 3.40 11.98 8.04
CA LYS A 260 2.20 11.80 8.88
C LYS A 260 1.79 10.34 8.97
N ALA A 261 1.81 9.61 7.85
CA ALA A 261 1.50 8.18 7.85
C ALA A 261 2.48 7.39 8.72
N ARG A 262 3.77 7.71 8.65
CA ARG A 262 4.81 7.11 9.49
C ARG A 262 4.59 7.42 10.98
N ASN A 263 4.37 8.69 11.31
CA ASN A 263 4.14 9.13 12.70
C ASN A 263 2.95 8.41 13.32
N MET A 264 1.89 8.14 12.57
CA MET A 264 0.74 7.38 13.05
C MET A 264 1.12 5.95 13.46
N ILE A 265 2.01 5.29 12.73
CA ILE A 265 2.51 3.97 13.14
C ILE A 265 3.39 4.08 14.40
N GLU A 266 4.25 5.10 14.49
CA GLU A 266 5.09 5.36 15.68
C GLU A 266 4.22 5.61 16.92
N GLU A 267 3.18 6.43 16.81
CA GLU A 267 2.20 6.67 17.88
C GLU A 267 1.47 5.37 18.27
N GLY A 268 1.07 4.57 17.30
CA GLY A 268 0.41 3.28 17.53
C GLY A 268 1.30 2.29 18.29
N ILE A 269 2.61 2.31 18.07
CA ILE A 269 3.57 1.51 18.86
C ILE A 269 3.54 1.95 20.33
N VAL A 270 3.60 3.27 20.59
CA VAL A 270 3.59 3.83 21.96
C VAL A 270 2.28 3.50 22.68
N GLN A 271 1.15 3.49 21.95
CA GLN A 271 -0.17 3.15 22.50
C GLN A 271 -0.37 1.63 22.68
N GLY A 272 0.59 0.79 22.30
CA GLY A 272 0.47 -0.67 22.34
C GLY A 272 -0.52 -1.23 21.30
N LYS A 273 -0.80 -0.47 20.24
CA LYS A 273 -1.67 -0.90 19.15
C LYS A 273 -1.03 -2.00 18.32
N TYR A 274 0.28 -1.86 18.03
CA TYR A 274 1.02 -2.78 17.18
C TYR A 274 2.07 -3.57 17.97
N ASN A 275 2.37 -4.77 17.48
CA ASN A 275 3.52 -5.51 17.96
C ASN A 275 4.81 -4.72 17.69
N TYR A 276 5.56 -4.44 18.77
CA TYR A 276 6.74 -3.58 18.72
C TYR A 276 7.78 -4.05 17.70
N ILE A 277 8.06 -5.36 17.66
CA ILE A 277 9.09 -5.92 16.78
C ILE A 277 8.66 -5.77 15.32
N LEU A 278 7.45 -6.17 14.99
CA LEU A 278 6.93 -6.10 13.62
C LEU A 278 6.83 -4.66 13.12
N ALA A 279 6.28 -3.76 13.93
CA ALA A 279 6.14 -2.36 13.55
C ALA A 279 7.48 -1.62 13.46
N SER A 280 8.45 -1.93 14.34
CA SER A 280 9.80 -1.38 14.25
C SER A 280 10.53 -1.86 13.00
N ASN A 281 10.37 -3.14 12.60
CA ASN A 281 10.91 -3.62 11.34
C ASN A 281 10.24 -2.93 10.15
N PHE A 282 8.91 -2.73 10.18
CA PHE A 282 8.19 -1.97 9.16
C PHE A 282 8.77 -0.56 9.01
N LEU A 283 8.92 0.19 10.11
CA LEU A 283 9.45 1.56 10.10
C LEU A 283 10.91 1.65 9.63
N ARG A 284 11.69 0.59 9.76
CA ARG A 284 13.08 0.56 9.29
C ARG A 284 13.21 0.44 7.79
N PHE A 285 12.24 -0.16 7.12
CA PHE A 285 12.33 -0.35 5.66
C PHE A 285 11.46 0.62 4.87
N ILE A 286 10.35 1.10 5.46
CA ILE A 286 9.48 2.04 4.73
C ILE A 286 10.21 3.37 4.53
N PRO A 287 10.45 3.80 3.28
CA PRO A 287 11.21 5.01 3.04
C PRO A 287 10.43 6.26 3.43
N MET A 288 11.13 7.27 3.97
CA MET A 288 10.59 8.61 4.17
C MET A 288 10.49 9.40 2.87
N TYR A 289 11.41 9.09 1.93
CA TYR A 289 11.51 9.77 0.65
C TYR A 289 11.51 8.71 -0.45
N PRO A 290 10.35 8.43 -1.06
CA PRO A 290 10.26 7.46 -2.15
C PRO A 290 11.12 7.86 -3.35
N ILE A 291 11.53 6.87 -4.16
CA ILE A 291 12.28 7.12 -5.39
C ILE A 291 11.54 8.10 -6.30
N GLY A 292 12.30 9.03 -6.89
CA GLY A 292 11.75 10.10 -7.71
C GLY A 292 11.28 11.32 -6.92
N THR A 293 11.29 11.29 -5.58
CA THR A 293 11.01 12.49 -4.77
C THR A 293 12.12 13.52 -4.95
N LEU A 294 11.76 14.77 -5.24
CA LEU A 294 12.70 15.88 -5.17
C LEU A 294 12.83 16.35 -3.72
N VAL A 295 14.06 16.57 -3.29
CA VAL A 295 14.39 17.00 -1.92
C VAL A 295 15.33 18.19 -1.94
N GLN A 296 15.18 19.06 -0.96
CA GLN A 296 16.14 20.12 -0.67
C GLN A 296 17.11 19.62 0.39
N LEU A 297 18.39 19.71 0.08
CA LEU A 297 19.49 19.36 1.00
C LEU A 297 19.87 20.55 1.89
N SER A 298 20.47 20.26 3.04
CA SER A 298 20.90 21.27 4.02
C SER A 298 21.94 22.26 3.49
N ASN A 299 22.64 21.92 2.42
CA ASN A 299 23.55 22.81 1.69
C ASN A 299 22.85 23.69 0.65
N GLY A 300 21.52 23.62 0.54
CA GLY A 300 20.69 24.38 -0.41
C GLY A 300 20.54 23.76 -1.80
N GLU A 301 21.19 22.63 -2.09
CA GLU A 301 21.07 21.94 -3.36
C GLU A 301 19.74 21.18 -3.46
N ILE A 302 19.22 21.08 -4.69
CA ILE A 302 18.05 20.24 -5.01
C ILE A 302 18.55 18.93 -5.62
N ALA A 303 17.99 17.83 -5.13
CA ALA A 303 18.35 16.50 -5.59
C ALA A 303 17.12 15.61 -5.76
N ALA A 304 17.23 14.57 -6.58
CA ALA A 304 16.20 13.55 -6.72
C ALA A 304 16.62 12.26 -6.00
N VAL A 305 15.73 11.66 -5.24
CA VAL A 305 15.96 10.34 -4.65
C VAL A 305 16.04 9.30 -5.76
N VAL A 306 17.16 8.56 -5.84
CA VAL A 306 17.39 7.54 -6.85
C VAL A 306 17.36 6.12 -6.31
N LYS A 307 17.61 5.97 -4.99
CA LYS A 307 17.57 4.67 -4.30
C LYS A 307 17.40 4.87 -2.80
N ASN A 308 16.65 3.99 -2.17
CA ASN A 308 16.56 3.96 -0.71
C ASN A 308 17.61 3.01 -0.11
N ASN A 309 18.16 3.39 1.05
CA ASN A 309 19.10 2.57 1.80
C ASN A 309 18.36 1.75 2.83
N ASP A 310 18.53 0.44 2.78
CA ASP A 310 17.86 -0.50 3.68
C ASP A 310 18.27 -0.24 5.14
N GLY A 311 17.29 -0.15 6.02
CA GLY A 311 17.51 0.20 7.43
C GLY A 311 17.80 1.68 7.72
N PHE A 312 17.90 2.54 6.68
CA PHE A 312 18.17 3.98 6.81
C PHE A 312 17.12 4.81 6.04
N PRO A 313 15.85 4.79 6.45
CA PRO A 313 14.74 5.40 5.72
C PRO A 313 14.87 6.92 5.51
N LEU A 314 15.70 7.60 6.33
CA LEU A 314 15.97 9.04 6.25
C LEU A 314 17.17 9.41 5.39
N CYS A 315 17.99 8.43 4.99
CA CYS A 315 19.27 8.66 4.32
C CYS A 315 19.31 7.91 2.97
N PRO A 316 18.51 8.32 1.97
CA PRO A 316 18.55 7.70 0.65
C PRO A 316 19.82 8.06 -0.12
N ILE A 317 20.04 7.43 -1.27
CA ILE A 317 20.94 7.90 -2.30
C ILE A 317 20.19 8.92 -3.14
N VAL A 318 20.77 10.11 -3.29
CA VAL A 318 20.18 11.20 -4.07
C VAL A 318 21.07 11.56 -5.25
N LYS A 319 20.48 12.04 -6.35
CA LYS A 319 21.15 12.54 -7.54
C LYS A 319 21.00 14.06 -7.60
N LEU A 320 22.11 14.78 -7.63
CA LEU A 320 22.16 16.23 -7.80
C LEU A 320 21.84 16.64 -9.24
N GLN A 321 21.56 17.92 -9.46
CA GLN A 321 21.37 18.49 -10.80
C GLN A 321 22.62 18.35 -11.68
N THR A 322 23.80 18.27 -11.09
CA THR A 322 25.06 18.01 -11.78
C THR A 322 25.15 16.59 -12.35
N GLY A 323 24.28 15.69 -11.93
CA GLY A 323 24.33 14.26 -12.25
C GLY A 323 25.11 13.41 -11.24
N GLU A 324 25.81 14.04 -10.29
CA GLU A 324 26.50 13.35 -9.19
C GLU A 324 25.52 12.68 -8.25
N GLN A 325 25.88 11.49 -7.76
CA GLN A 325 25.08 10.76 -6.75
C GLN A 325 25.74 10.85 -5.38
N LEU A 326 24.96 11.18 -4.37
CA LEU A 326 25.35 11.23 -2.97
C LEU A 326 24.62 10.16 -2.17
N ASP A 327 25.38 9.30 -1.50
CA ASP A 327 24.84 8.37 -0.50
C ASP A 327 24.79 9.08 0.86
N LEU A 328 23.60 9.44 1.31
CA LEU A 328 23.42 10.19 2.55
C LEU A 328 23.77 9.39 3.82
N THR A 329 23.96 8.07 3.72
CA THR A 329 24.53 7.29 4.84
C THR A 329 26.02 7.52 5.02
N LYS A 330 26.71 7.99 3.98
CA LYS A 330 28.16 8.23 3.97
C LYS A 330 28.54 9.71 4.03
N THR A 331 27.55 10.59 3.88
CA THR A 331 27.76 12.04 3.79
C THR A 331 27.28 12.71 5.09
N LEU A 332 28.17 12.82 6.10
CA LEU A 332 27.81 13.24 7.45
C LEU A 332 27.34 14.71 7.57
N ASN A 333 27.66 15.57 6.60
CA ASN A 333 27.38 17.01 6.68
C ASN A 333 26.19 17.45 5.82
N VAL A 334 25.53 16.53 5.13
CA VAL A 334 24.39 16.83 4.24
C VAL A 334 23.22 15.95 4.63
N VAL A 335 22.10 16.60 4.92
CA VAL A 335 20.83 15.93 5.26
C VAL A 335 19.73 16.50 4.39
N ILE A 336 18.64 15.75 4.23
CA ILE A 336 17.43 16.25 3.61
C ILE A 336 16.75 17.20 4.61
N GLN A 337 16.53 18.44 4.17
CA GLN A 337 15.87 19.47 4.96
C GLN A 337 14.35 19.46 4.72
N ASP A 338 13.93 19.29 3.46
CA ASP A 338 12.52 19.32 3.08
C ASP A 338 12.27 18.57 1.76
N ILE A 339 11.01 18.26 1.47
CA ILE A 339 10.56 17.79 0.14
C ILE A 339 10.40 19.01 -0.75
N TYR A 340 11.06 18.98 -1.90
CA TYR A 340 11.04 20.09 -2.83
C TYR A 340 9.92 19.94 -3.85
N TYR A 341 8.91 20.77 -3.71
CA TYR A 341 7.80 20.87 -4.67
C TYR A 341 8.07 22.00 -5.68
N SER A 342 8.76 21.71 -6.78
CA SER A 342 9.08 22.72 -7.79
C SER A 342 8.15 22.63 -8.99
N ASN A 343 7.73 23.81 -9.45
CA ASN A 343 7.40 24.06 -10.84
C ASN A 343 8.67 24.43 -11.61
N LYS A 344 8.82 24.05 -12.89
CA LYS A 344 9.97 24.30 -13.77
C LYS A 344 10.51 25.75 -13.79
N LYS A 345 9.85 26.69 -13.15
CA LYS A 345 10.21 28.13 -13.14
C LYS A 345 10.95 28.60 -11.89
N GLY A 346 11.44 27.69 -11.05
CA GLY A 346 12.31 28.06 -9.92
C GLY A 346 11.66 28.98 -8.87
N LYS A 347 10.34 29.03 -8.77
CA LYS A 347 9.64 29.73 -7.70
C LYS A 347 9.29 28.74 -6.61
N GLN A 348 9.90 28.88 -5.42
CA GLN A 348 9.39 28.31 -4.19
C GLN A 348 7.92 28.70 -4.01
N LEU A 349 7.11 27.71 -3.67
CA LEU A 349 5.74 27.94 -3.21
C LEU A 349 5.74 28.11 -1.70
#